data_2f66fbfb58c7d457a41734a9895f698d
#
_entry.id   2f66fbfb58c7d457a41734a9895f698d
#
_cell.length_a   1.000
_cell.length_b   1.000
_cell.length_c   1.000
_cell.angle_alpha   90.00
_cell.angle_beta   90.00
_cell.angle_gamma   90.00
#
_symmetry.space_group_name_H-M   'P 1'
#
loop_
_entity.id
_entity.type
_entity.pdbx_description
1 polymer ?
#
loop_
_entity_poly.entity_id
_entity_poly.type
_entity_poly.pdbx_seq_one_letter_code
_entity_poly.pdbx_strand_id
1 'polypeptide(L)' 'MKFLVILILAAEPIILPFHYSLTCSQQGDMWLDINSTYYYSRNNDPKLQGNYTSNGELVFGYYCDKE' A
#
# COMPACT_ATOMS: atom_id res chain seq x y z
N MET A 1 -20.69 2.26 2.75
CA MET A 1 -19.42 2.99 2.90
C MET A 1 -18.27 2.13 2.38
N LYS A 2 -17.30 2.75 1.71
CA LYS A 2 -16.13 2.03 1.22
C LYS A 2 -14.92 2.32 2.08
N PHE A 3 -13.99 1.39 2.09
CA PHE A 3 -12.69 1.56 2.76
C PHE A 3 -11.57 1.17 1.82
N LEU A 4 -10.45 1.86 1.94
CA LEU A 4 -9.19 1.44 1.32
C LEU A 4 -8.43 0.61 2.34
N VAL A 5 -8.04 -0.60 1.95
CA VAL A 5 -7.31 -1.51 2.81
C VAL A 5 -5.91 -1.69 2.25
N ILE A 6 -4.89 -1.36 3.03
CA ILE A 6 -3.49 -1.49 2.65
C ILE A 6 -2.95 -2.76 3.31
N LEU A 7 -2.45 -3.68 2.49
CA LEU A 7 -1.95 -4.97 2.94
C LEU A 7 -0.45 -4.89 3.22
N ILE A 8 -0.07 -5.16 4.45
CA ILE A 8 1.32 -5.06 4.91
C ILE A 8 1.78 -6.44 5.35
N LEU A 9 2.96 -6.84 4.88
CA LEU A 9 3.54 -8.13 5.22
C LEU A 9 3.94 -8.13 6.71
N ALA A 10 3.53 -9.18 7.42
CA ALA A 10 3.82 -9.39 8.84
C ALA A 10 3.25 -8.31 9.78
N ALA A 11 2.25 -7.55 9.32
CA ALA A 11 1.57 -6.54 10.14
C ALA A 11 0.09 -6.54 9.81
N GLU A 12 -0.71 -5.91 10.66
CA GLU A 12 -2.14 -5.78 10.42
C GLU A 12 -2.42 -4.84 9.27
N PRO A 13 -3.47 -5.09 8.48
CA PRO A 13 -3.86 -4.19 7.40
C PRO A 13 -4.21 -2.80 7.94
N ILE A 14 -3.88 -1.78 7.16
CA ILE A 14 -4.28 -0.41 7.46
C ILE A 14 -5.60 -0.16 6.75
N ILE A 15 -6.62 0.26 7.50
CA ILE A 15 -7.94 0.53 6.97
C ILE A 15 -8.18 2.04 6.98
N LEU A 16 -8.48 2.59 5.81
CA LEU A 16 -8.64 4.03 5.64
C LEU A 16 -10.01 4.35 5.02
N PRO A 17 -10.59 5.51 5.34
CA PRO A 17 -11.83 5.94 4.68
C PRO A 17 -11.61 6.11 3.18
N PHE A 18 -12.61 5.72 2.39
CA PHE A 18 -12.56 5.87 0.93
C PHE A 18 -12.95 7.28 0.53
N HIS A 19 -12.15 7.87 -0.36
CA HIS A 19 -12.41 9.20 -0.89
C HIS A 19 -13.14 9.09 -2.22
N TYR A 20 -14.42 9.45 -2.24
CA TYR A 20 -15.29 9.18 -3.39
C TYR A 20 -14.97 9.99 -4.65
N SER A 21 -14.14 11.03 -4.54
CA SER A 21 -13.70 11.77 -5.73
C SER A 21 -12.57 11.06 -6.49
N LEU A 22 -12.04 9.96 -5.94
CA LEU A 22 -10.95 9.20 -6.53
C LEU A 22 -11.39 7.77 -6.80
N THR A 23 -10.73 7.12 -7.78
CA THR A 23 -10.89 5.68 -7.95
C THR A 23 -10.08 4.95 -6.88
N CYS A 24 -10.36 3.67 -6.69
CA CYS A 24 -9.59 2.83 -5.77
C CYS A 24 -8.10 2.84 -6.12
N SER A 25 -7.78 2.69 -7.40
CA SER A 25 -6.41 2.70 -7.88
C SER A 25 -5.72 4.03 -7.59
N GLN A 26 -6.40 5.14 -7.87
CA GLN A 26 -5.83 6.47 -7.60
C GLN A 26 -5.56 6.67 -6.12
N GLN A 27 -6.49 6.31 -5.27
CA GLN A 27 -6.34 6.49 -3.83
C GLN A 27 -5.22 5.60 -3.28
N GLY A 28 -5.14 4.34 -3.71
CA GLY A 28 -4.07 3.43 -3.30
C GLY A 28 -2.70 3.93 -3.73
N ASP A 29 -2.58 4.37 -4.98
CA ASP A 29 -1.31 4.88 -5.51
C ASP A 29 -0.87 6.15 -4.79
N MET A 30 -1.81 7.05 -4.50
CA MET A 30 -1.50 8.27 -3.74
C MET A 30 -1.04 7.94 -2.32
N TRP A 31 -1.69 7.00 -1.67
CA TRP A 31 -1.26 6.58 -0.33
C TRP A 31 0.16 6.05 -0.34
N LEU A 32 0.48 5.19 -1.32
CA LEU A 32 1.82 4.63 -1.46
C LEU A 32 2.87 5.71 -1.75
N ASP A 33 2.51 6.69 -2.59
CA ASP A 33 3.42 7.79 -2.94
C ASP A 33 3.78 8.64 -1.72
N ILE A 34 2.82 8.87 -0.83
CA ILE A 34 3.00 9.72 0.34
C ILE A 34 3.64 8.93 1.50
N ASN A 35 3.25 7.68 1.70
CA ASN A 35 3.54 6.92 2.92
C ASN A 35 4.57 5.81 2.74
N SER A 36 5.06 5.60 1.52
CA SER A 36 6.03 4.54 1.27
C SER A 36 7.06 4.97 0.24
N THR A 37 8.16 4.22 0.17
CA THR A 37 9.21 4.44 -0.83
C THR A 37 9.45 3.12 -1.54
N TYR A 38 9.54 3.17 -2.86
CA TYR A 38 9.84 1.98 -3.65
C TYR A 38 11.32 1.64 -3.54
N TYR A 39 11.59 0.40 -3.20
CA TYR A 39 12.96 -0.12 -3.07
C TYR A 39 13.26 -1.08 -4.21
N TYR A 40 14.36 -0.82 -4.91
CA TYR A 40 14.86 -1.69 -5.97
C TYR A 40 16.00 -2.55 -5.42
N SER A 41 15.89 -3.87 -5.60
CA SER A 41 16.98 -4.76 -5.22
C SER A 41 18.05 -4.76 -6.32
N ARG A 42 19.27 -4.41 -5.94
CA ARG A 42 20.41 -4.41 -6.87
C ARG A 42 20.95 -5.82 -7.12
N ASN A 43 20.58 -6.77 -6.28
CA ASN A 43 21.11 -8.13 -6.34
C ASN A 43 20.16 -9.08 -7.04
N ASN A 44 19.20 -8.56 -7.80
CA ASN A 44 18.20 -9.35 -8.53
C ASN A 44 17.39 -10.28 -7.64
N ASP A 45 17.21 -9.90 -6.37
CA ASP A 45 16.34 -10.64 -5.47
C ASP A 45 14.94 -10.00 -5.49
N PRO A 46 13.97 -10.56 -6.23
CA PRO A 46 12.65 -9.97 -6.35
C PRO A 46 11.88 -9.92 -5.02
N LYS A 47 12.30 -10.71 -4.04
CA LYS A 47 11.65 -10.73 -2.73
C LYS A 47 11.87 -9.44 -1.94
N LEU A 48 12.94 -8.71 -2.27
CA LEU A 48 13.29 -7.48 -1.56
C LEU A 48 12.77 -6.22 -2.25
N GLN A 49 12.22 -6.36 -3.46
CA GLN A 49 11.68 -5.22 -4.20
C GLN A 49 10.24 -4.93 -3.75
N GLY A 50 9.91 -3.66 -3.65
CA GLY A 50 8.55 -3.24 -3.33
C GLY A 50 8.51 -1.90 -2.62
N ASN A 51 7.33 -1.56 -2.14
CA ASN A 51 7.10 -0.34 -1.39
C ASN A 51 7.26 -0.60 0.10
N TYR A 52 8.11 0.18 0.75
CA TYR A 52 8.35 0.06 2.18
C TYR A 52 7.90 1.32 2.91
N THR A 53 7.19 1.14 4.02
CA THR A 53 6.78 2.25 4.87
C THR A 53 7.98 2.83 5.62
N SER A 54 7.78 3.97 6.28
CA SER A 54 8.82 4.59 7.09
C SER A 54 9.31 3.67 8.24
N ASN A 55 8.50 2.70 8.64
CA ASN A 55 8.86 1.71 9.66
C ASN A 55 9.59 0.49 9.07
N GLY A 56 9.86 0.50 7.77
CA GLY A 56 10.52 -0.62 7.11
C GLY A 56 9.62 -1.80 6.80
N GLU A 57 8.31 -1.61 6.82
CA GLU A 57 7.34 -2.68 6.54
C GLU A 57 7.01 -2.72 5.05
N LEU A 58 6.97 -3.93 4.49
CA LEU A 58 6.67 -4.13 3.07
C LEU A 58 5.16 -4.09 2.83
N VAL A 59 4.74 -3.20 1.93
CA VAL A 59 3.37 -3.17 1.42
C VAL A 59 3.29 -4.07 0.20
N PHE A 60 2.46 -5.11 0.26
CA PHE A 60 2.36 -6.05 -0.86
C PHE A 60 1.11 -5.87 -1.71
N GLY A 61 0.23 -4.95 -1.34
CA GLY A 61 -0.95 -4.65 -2.14
C GLY A 61 -1.96 -3.79 -1.40
N TYR A 62 -3.04 -3.48 -2.09
CA TYR A 62 -4.18 -2.79 -1.49
C TYR A 62 -5.44 -3.19 -2.24
N TYR A 63 -6.57 -3.01 -1.59
CA TYR A 63 -7.86 -3.18 -2.24
C TYR A 63 -8.88 -2.26 -1.58
N CYS A 64 -10.01 -2.08 -2.24
CA CYS A 64 -11.13 -1.32 -1.69
C CYS A 64 -12.26 -2.27 -1.35
N ASP A 65 -12.78 -2.12 -0.15
CA ASP A 65 -13.86 -2.97 0.35
C ASP A 65 -15.12 -2.14 0.57
N LYS A 66 -16.25 -2.79 0.46
CA LYS A 66 -17.55 -2.20 0.76
C LYS A 66 -18.10 -2.81 2.03
N GLU A 67 -18.65 -1.94 2.83
CA GLU A 67 -19.44 -2.36 3.96
C GLU A 67 -20.81 -2.86 3.53
#